data_5ee8a28f794d0d023618fc95dec2c641
#
_entry.id   5ee8a28f794d0d023618fc95dec2c641
#
_cell.length_a   1.000
_cell.length_b   1.000
_cell.length_c   1.000
_cell.angle_alpha   90.00
_cell.angle_beta   90.00
_cell.angle_gamma   90.00
#
_symmetry.space_group_name_H-M   'P 1'
#
loop_
_entity.id
_entity.type
_entity.pdbx_description
1 polymer ?
#
loop_
_entity_poly.entity_id
_entity_poly.type
_entity_poly.pdbx_seq_one_letter_code
_entity_poly.pdbx_strand_id
1 'polypeptide(L)'
;MSEPSLGLVACGALAADLRELQAERHWDVVIYPLPPLLHNHPDQIAGAVEDVLDRHAGRHRAWAIGYADCGTYGALDEVCERRGIRRLAGNHCYDLYAGREQITELLETEPGTYLLTDFLVKGFHRSVIVELGVDRYPELREDYFGNYRQVVWLAGSSVDEATREELAAAAHEAAAALGLPLVIRPVGRDRLGAEVEALLADSSR
;
A
#
# COMPACT_ATOMS: atom_id res chain seq x y z
N MET A 1 5.52 -31.41 15.22
CA MET A 1 6.03 -30.25 14.47
C MET A 1 4.80 -29.65 13.80
N SER A 2 4.46 -28.40 14.09
CA SER A 2 3.38 -27.71 13.38
C SER A 2 3.73 -27.67 11.90
N GLU A 3 2.73 -27.85 11.02
CA GLU A 3 2.91 -27.66 9.59
C GLU A 3 3.47 -26.26 9.32
N PRO A 4 4.38 -26.11 8.35
CA PRO A 4 4.91 -24.78 8.04
C PRO A 4 3.79 -23.85 7.56
N SER A 5 3.69 -22.68 8.19
CA SER A 5 2.74 -21.63 7.83
C SER A 5 2.96 -21.10 6.40
N LEU A 6 2.02 -20.33 5.87
CA LEU A 6 2.22 -19.55 4.65
C LEU A 6 3.17 -18.37 4.92
N GLY A 7 4.01 -18.02 3.94
CA GLY A 7 4.78 -16.78 3.95
C GLY A 7 4.07 -15.70 3.09
N LEU A 8 3.94 -14.49 3.61
CA LEU A 8 3.39 -13.34 2.89
C LEU A 8 4.44 -12.22 2.85
N VAL A 9 5.05 -12.00 1.69
CA VAL A 9 5.90 -10.81 1.49
C VAL A 9 4.97 -9.63 1.20
N ALA A 10 5.00 -8.60 2.02
CA ALA A 10 3.99 -7.55 1.98
C ALA A 10 4.58 -6.15 1.85
N CYS A 11 3.82 -5.26 1.21
CA CYS A 11 4.10 -3.83 1.22
C CYS A 11 4.15 -3.31 2.66
N GLY A 12 5.23 -2.63 3.00
CA GLY A 12 5.38 -2.06 4.34
C GLY A 12 4.32 -1.01 4.69
N ALA A 13 3.74 -0.35 3.68
CA ALA A 13 2.64 0.58 3.88
C ALA A 13 1.33 -0.12 4.30
N LEU A 14 1.16 -1.41 3.95
CA LEU A 14 0.01 -2.23 4.34
C LEU A 14 0.25 -3.01 5.63
N ALA A 15 1.49 -3.01 6.16
CA ALA A 15 1.90 -3.95 7.21
C ALA A 15 1.13 -3.81 8.52
N ALA A 16 0.68 -2.62 8.88
CA ALA A 16 -0.14 -2.39 10.07
C ALA A 16 -1.50 -3.05 9.91
N ASP A 17 -2.23 -2.71 8.83
CA ASP A 17 -3.55 -3.25 8.55
C ASP A 17 -3.53 -4.78 8.37
N LEU A 18 -2.49 -5.32 7.73
CA LEU A 18 -2.34 -6.76 7.55
C LEU A 18 -2.14 -7.51 8.87
N ARG A 19 -1.40 -6.93 9.83
CA ARG A 19 -1.22 -7.53 11.17
C ARG A 19 -2.50 -7.49 11.98
N GLU A 20 -3.24 -6.39 11.90
CA GLU A 20 -4.54 -6.28 12.59
C GLU A 20 -5.54 -7.27 12.00
N LEU A 21 -5.66 -7.34 10.66
CA LEU A 21 -6.50 -8.32 9.97
C LEU A 21 -6.06 -9.76 10.27
N GLN A 22 -4.75 -10.03 10.32
CA GLN A 22 -4.23 -11.35 10.72
C GLN A 22 -4.72 -11.76 12.10
N ALA A 23 -4.66 -10.84 13.07
CA ALA A 23 -5.12 -11.10 14.43
C ALA A 23 -6.65 -11.29 14.50
N GLU A 24 -7.41 -10.44 13.82
CA GLU A 24 -8.88 -10.49 13.79
C GLU A 24 -9.41 -11.75 13.10
N ARG A 25 -8.79 -12.13 11.98
CA ARG A 25 -9.26 -13.22 11.11
C ARG A 25 -8.50 -14.52 11.32
N HIS A 26 -7.57 -14.55 12.29
CA HIS A 26 -6.77 -15.72 12.68
C HIS A 26 -6.02 -16.38 11.51
N TRP A 27 -5.40 -15.59 10.63
CA TRP A 27 -4.63 -16.13 9.51
C TRP A 27 -3.37 -16.84 9.98
N ASP A 28 -3.18 -18.09 9.54
CA ASP A 28 -1.93 -18.85 9.75
C ASP A 28 -0.89 -18.45 8.68
N VAL A 29 -0.34 -17.26 8.83
CA VAL A 29 0.63 -16.68 7.90
C VAL A 29 1.74 -15.96 8.64
N VAL A 30 2.96 -16.00 8.12
CA VAL A 30 4.07 -15.15 8.59
C VAL A 30 4.23 -13.99 7.62
N ILE A 31 4.05 -12.76 8.10
CA ILE A 31 4.15 -11.54 7.29
C ILE A 31 5.59 -11.02 7.29
N TYR A 32 6.15 -10.82 6.11
CA TYR A 32 7.47 -10.24 5.86
C TYR A 32 7.29 -8.85 5.22
N PRO A 33 7.20 -7.78 6.01
CA PRO A 33 7.03 -6.44 5.46
C PRO A 33 8.33 -5.95 4.84
N LEU A 34 8.26 -5.46 3.62
CA LEU A 34 9.35 -4.73 2.98
C LEU A 34 9.39 -3.27 3.46
N PRO A 35 10.51 -2.56 3.27
CA PRO A 35 10.59 -1.16 3.61
C PRO A 35 9.44 -0.35 2.99
N PRO A 36 8.70 0.46 3.78
CA PRO A 36 7.51 1.12 3.28
C PRO A 36 7.77 2.16 2.18
N LEU A 37 8.97 2.75 2.13
CA LEU A 37 9.34 3.73 1.11
C LEU A 37 9.71 3.11 -0.23
N LEU A 38 9.70 1.78 -0.38
CA LEU A 38 9.93 1.14 -1.68
C LEU A 38 8.90 1.54 -2.74
N HIS A 39 7.70 2.04 -2.35
CA HIS A 39 6.75 2.55 -3.34
C HIS A 39 7.27 3.79 -4.09
N ASN A 40 8.25 4.50 -3.56
CA ASN A 40 8.94 5.59 -4.27
C ASN A 40 10.04 5.07 -5.24
N HIS A 41 10.38 3.78 -5.12
CA HIS A 41 11.40 3.10 -5.93
C HIS A 41 10.86 1.78 -6.47
N PRO A 42 9.82 1.81 -7.33
CA PRO A 42 9.12 0.60 -7.78
C PRO A 42 10.01 -0.37 -8.53
N ASP A 43 11.08 0.11 -9.16
CA ASP A 43 12.12 -0.69 -9.80
C ASP A 43 12.86 -1.63 -8.84
N GLN A 44 12.84 -1.36 -7.53
CA GLN A 44 13.50 -2.17 -6.50
C GLN A 44 12.55 -3.20 -5.86
N ILE A 45 11.24 -3.09 -6.05
CA ILE A 45 10.25 -3.95 -5.37
C ILE A 45 10.46 -5.43 -5.74
N ALA A 46 10.57 -5.75 -7.02
CA ALA A 46 10.72 -7.12 -7.49
C ALA A 46 11.97 -7.80 -6.89
N GLY A 47 13.11 -7.12 -6.92
CA GLY A 47 14.36 -7.61 -6.31
C GLY A 47 14.24 -7.81 -4.79
N ALA A 48 13.63 -6.85 -4.09
CA ALA A 48 13.43 -6.96 -2.64
C ALA A 48 12.50 -8.12 -2.25
N VAL A 49 11.50 -8.43 -3.08
CA VAL A 49 10.64 -9.61 -2.92
C VAL A 49 11.46 -10.88 -3.10
N GLU A 50 12.26 -11.00 -4.17
CA GLU A 50 13.11 -12.17 -4.41
C GLU A 50 14.10 -12.40 -3.26
N ASP A 51 14.73 -11.36 -2.75
CA ASP A 51 15.64 -11.43 -1.61
C ASP A 51 15.00 -12.04 -0.34
N VAL A 52 13.72 -11.71 -0.07
CA VAL A 52 12.99 -12.31 1.05
C VAL A 52 12.68 -13.77 0.77
N LEU A 53 12.21 -14.11 -0.43
CA LEU A 53 11.90 -15.49 -0.81
C LEU A 53 13.14 -16.38 -0.70
N ASP A 54 14.31 -15.92 -1.18
CA ASP A 54 15.55 -16.68 -1.15
C ASP A 54 16.11 -16.83 0.27
N ARG A 55 16.08 -15.75 1.06
CA ARG A 55 16.54 -15.75 2.45
C ARG A 55 15.74 -16.71 3.33
N HIS A 56 14.49 -16.92 3.02
CA HIS A 56 13.58 -17.76 3.79
C HIS A 56 13.13 -19.03 3.04
N ALA A 57 13.87 -19.44 2.01
CA ALA A 57 13.57 -20.63 1.23
C ALA A 57 13.39 -21.86 2.13
N GLY A 58 12.35 -22.65 1.85
CA GLY A 58 12.03 -23.88 2.61
C GLY A 58 11.44 -23.67 4.01
N ARG A 59 11.19 -22.42 4.45
CA ARG A 59 10.57 -22.16 5.77
C ARG A 59 9.05 -22.29 5.76
N HIS A 60 8.43 -22.10 4.62
CA HIS A 60 6.99 -22.08 4.46
C HIS A 60 6.55 -23.12 3.44
N ARG A 61 5.33 -23.65 3.62
CA ARG A 61 4.72 -24.59 2.68
C ARG A 61 4.40 -23.93 1.34
N ALA A 62 4.06 -22.63 1.35
CA ALA A 62 3.80 -21.84 0.18
C ALA A 62 4.03 -20.34 0.48
N TRP A 63 4.08 -19.54 -0.56
CA TRP A 63 4.30 -18.10 -0.50
C TRP A 63 3.21 -17.34 -1.23
N ALA A 64 2.95 -16.13 -0.77
CA ALA A 64 2.09 -15.16 -1.43
C ALA A 64 2.74 -13.76 -1.37
N ILE A 65 2.38 -12.91 -2.31
CA ILE A 65 2.90 -11.53 -2.40
C ILE A 65 1.80 -10.53 -2.11
N GLY A 66 1.92 -9.83 -0.99
CA GLY A 66 1.01 -8.78 -0.50
C GLY A 66 1.31 -7.42 -1.13
N TYR A 67 1.46 -7.38 -2.46
CA TYR A 67 1.60 -6.18 -3.29
C TYR A 67 0.61 -6.20 -4.44
N ALA A 68 0.05 -5.05 -4.82
CA ALA A 68 -0.46 -4.79 -6.15
C ALA A 68 0.72 -4.56 -7.12
N ASP A 69 0.50 -4.15 -8.38
CA ASP A 69 1.62 -3.84 -9.28
C ASP A 69 2.48 -2.69 -8.75
N CYS A 70 1.87 -1.64 -8.23
CA CYS A 70 2.53 -0.51 -7.58
C CYS A 70 3.64 0.14 -8.42
N GLY A 71 3.51 0.15 -9.75
CA GLY A 71 4.46 0.76 -10.68
C GLY A 71 5.67 -0.12 -11.02
N THR A 72 5.60 -1.42 -10.79
CA THR A 72 6.65 -2.36 -11.22
C THR A 72 6.58 -2.68 -12.71
N TYR A 73 5.48 -2.27 -13.37
CA TYR A 73 5.23 -2.48 -14.81
C TYR A 73 5.43 -3.94 -15.24
N GLY A 74 4.96 -4.89 -14.41
CA GLY A 74 5.05 -6.32 -14.69
C GLY A 74 6.30 -7.02 -14.16
N ALA A 75 7.33 -6.31 -13.68
CA ALA A 75 8.52 -6.95 -13.12
C ALA A 75 8.19 -7.85 -11.91
N LEU A 76 7.21 -7.46 -11.10
CA LEU A 76 6.72 -8.30 -10.00
C LEU A 76 5.93 -9.51 -10.50
N ASP A 77 5.19 -9.38 -11.61
CA ASP A 77 4.48 -10.50 -12.25
C ASP A 77 5.46 -11.53 -12.79
N GLU A 78 6.57 -11.10 -13.39
CA GLU A 78 7.65 -12.01 -13.82
C GLU A 78 8.25 -12.82 -12.67
N VAL A 79 8.45 -12.19 -11.48
CA VAL A 79 8.87 -12.91 -10.27
C VAL A 79 7.82 -13.94 -9.85
N CYS A 80 6.55 -13.54 -9.83
CA CYS A 80 5.45 -14.42 -9.49
C CYS A 80 5.38 -15.65 -10.42
N GLU A 81 5.49 -15.43 -11.73
CA GLU A 81 5.48 -16.51 -12.74
C GLU A 81 6.67 -17.47 -12.56
N ARG A 82 7.90 -16.94 -12.46
CA ARG A 82 9.11 -17.77 -12.29
C ARG A 82 9.07 -18.64 -11.04
N ARG A 83 8.45 -18.10 -9.95
CA ARG A 83 8.38 -18.77 -8.64
C ARG A 83 7.12 -19.60 -8.45
N GLY A 84 6.13 -19.51 -9.36
CA GLY A 84 4.83 -20.14 -9.19
C GLY A 84 4.04 -19.56 -8.00
N ILE A 85 4.20 -18.27 -7.71
CA ILE A 85 3.60 -17.55 -6.58
C ILE A 85 2.58 -16.53 -7.12
N ARG A 86 1.56 -16.21 -6.33
CA ARG A 86 0.57 -15.19 -6.69
C ARG A 86 0.76 -13.92 -5.88
N ARG A 87 0.35 -12.78 -6.43
CA ARG A 87 0.27 -11.49 -5.75
C ARG A 87 -1.16 -10.99 -5.65
N LEU A 88 -1.38 -9.97 -4.81
CA LEU A 88 -2.64 -9.24 -4.77
C LEU A 88 -2.95 -8.63 -6.14
N ALA A 89 -4.21 -8.71 -6.53
CA ALA A 89 -4.69 -8.09 -7.75
C ALA A 89 -4.72 -6.56 -7.60
N GLY A 90 -4.63 -5.84 -8.72
CA GLY A 90 -4.71 -4.39 -8.73
C GLY A 90 -3.46 -3.71 -9.27
N ASN A 91 -3.61 -2.42 -9.59
CA ASN A 91 -2.54 -1.58 -10.07
C ASN A 91 -1.82 -0.87 -8.92
N HIS A 92 -2.59 -0.50 -7.87
CA HIS A 92 -2.09 0.25 -6.72
C HIS A 92 -2.70 -0.27 -5.42
N CYS A 93 -2.06 0.01 -4.29
CA CYS A 93 -2.61 -0.30 -2.97
C CYS A 93 -3.96 0.39 -2.72
N TYR A 94 -4.25 1.50 -3.35
CA TYR A 94 -5.55 2.19 -3.29
C TYR A 94 -6.72 1.31 -3.75
N ASP A 95 -6.47 0.46 -4.76
CA ASP A 95 -7.46 -0.50 -5.28
C ASP A 95 -7.88 -1.52 -4.21
N LEU A 96 -6.95 -1.85 -3.31
CA LEU A 96 -7.17 -2.81 -2.23
C LEU A 96 -8.07 -2.25 -1.11
N TYR A 97 -8.08 -0.93 -0.93
CA TYR A 97 -8.94 -0.25 0.06
C TYR A 97 -10.29 0.15 -0.54
N ALA A 98 -10.28 0.94 -1.60
CA ALA A 98 -11.49 1.53 -2.16
C ALA A 98 -12.11 0.70 -3.29
N GLY A 99 -11.38 -0.23 -3.89
CA GLY A 99 -11.78 -0.98 -5.07
C GLY A 99 -11.34 -0.33 -6.37
N ARG A 100 -10.90 -1.16 -7.32
CA ARG A 100 -10.38 -0.72 -8.62
C ARG A 100 -11.35 0.19 -9.37
N GLU A 101 -12.63 -0.21 -9.46
CA GLU A 101 -13.65 0.55 -10.17
C GLU A 101 -13.81 1.97 -9.60
N GLN A 102 -13.89 2.07 -8.26
CA GLN A 102 -14.04 3.37 -7.58
C GLN A 102 -12.81 4.26 -7.75
N ILE A 103 -11.60 3.68 -7.72
CA ILE A 103 -10.36 4.45 -7.95
C ILE A 103 -10.28 4.89 -9.42
N THR A 104 -10.63 4.01 -10.36
CA THR A 104 -10.65 4.34 -11.79
C THR A 104 -11.64 5.48 -12.06
N GLU A 105 -12.90 5.37 -11.60
CA GLU A 105 -13.92 6.41 -11.74
C GLU A 105 -13.46 7.75 -11.13
N LEU A 106 -12.83 7.70 -9.95
CA LEU A 106 -12.31 8.91 -9.30
C LEU A 106 -11.26 9.61 -10.16
N LEU A 107 -10.29 8.84 -10.70
CA LEU A 107 -9.20 9.38 -11.50
C LEU A 107 -9.63 9.78 -12.93
N GLU A 108 -10.66 9.14 -13.47
CA GLU A 108 -11.27 9.56 -14.74
C GLU A 108 -12.07 10.86 -14.58
N THR A 109 -12.76 11.02 -13.44
CA THR A 109 -13.55 12.23 -13.12
C THR A 109 -12.64 13.42 -12.81
N GLU A 110 -11.57 13.22 -12.05
CA GLU A 110 -10.58 14.24 -11.71
C GLU A 110 -9.17 13.64 -11.77
N PRO A 111 -8.53 13.70 -12.96
CA PRO A 111 -7.16 13.18 -13.14
C PRO A 111 -6.13 13.85 -12.25
N GLY A 112 -6.39 15.10 -11.83
CA GLY A 112 -5.56 15.84 -10.90
C GLY A 112 -5.76 15.45 -9.43
N THR A 113 -6.06 14.18 -9.14
CA THR A 113 -6.26 13.70 -7.77
C THR A 113 -4.98 13.10 -7.20
N TYR A 114 -4.53 13.64 -6.05
CA TYR A 114 -3.44 13.08 -5.25
C TYR A 114 -4.03 12.20 -4.13
N LEU A 115 -3.75 10.90 -4.19
CA LEU A 115 -4.32 9.93 -3.25
C LEU A 115 -3.43 9.72 -2.03
N LEU A 116 -4.02 9.71 -0.83
CA LEU A 116 -3.38 9.38 0.43
C LEU A 116 -4.13 8.26 1.14
N THR A 117 -3.41 7.34 1.76
CA THR A 117 -3.90 6.40 2.77
C THR A 117 -3.50 6.89 4.17
N ASP A 118 -3.99 6.27 5.23
CA ASP A 118 -3.59 6.59 6.61
C ASP A 118 -2.08 6.50 6.80
N PHE A 119 -1.43 5.52 6.18
CA PHE A 119 0.03 5.40 6.20
C PHE A 119 0.71 6.61 5.57
N LEU A 120 0.26 7.04 4.38
CA LEU A 120 0.84 8.19 3.67
C LEU A 120 0.56 9.51 4.38
N VAL A 121 -0.61 9.66 4.99
CA VAL A 121 -0.94 10.83 5.81
C VAL A 121 0.02 10.95 7.00
N LYS A 122 0.22 9.87 7.77
CA LYS A 122 1.17 9.86 8.91
C LYS A 122 2.60 10.18 8.51
N GLY A 123 3.02 9.72 7.34
CA GLY A 123 4.38 9.86 6.84
C GLY A 123 4.58 10.98 5.81
N PHE A 124 3.57 11.79 5.51
CA PHE A 124 3.54 12.68 4.35
C PHE A 124 4.80 13.56 4.22
N HIS A 125 5.14 14.26 5.28
CA HIS A 125 6.30 15.15 5.24
C HIS A 125 7.58 14.40 4.87
N ARG A 126 7.81 13.23 5.47
CA ARG A 126 9.01 12.44 5.25
C ARG A 126 8.99 11.75 3.88
N SER A 127 7.86 11.10 3.53
CA SER A 127 7.76 10.25 2.35
C SER A 127 7.49 11.02 1.05
N VAL A 128 7.10 12.29 1.16
CA VAL A 128 6.78 13.14 0.00
C VAL A 128 7.67 14.38 0.01
N ILE A 129 7.56 15.24 1.02
CA ILE A 129 8.23 16.55 1.00
C ILE A 129 9.77 16.39 1.05
N VAL A 130 10.27 15.60 2.00
CA VAL A 130 11.72 15.38 2.17
C VAL A 130 12.29 14.50 1.05
N GLU A 131 11.57 13.41 0.72
CA GLU A 131 12.01 12.43 -0.29
C GLU A 131 12.12 13.06 -1.69
N LEU A 132 11.18 13.93 -2.04
CA LEU A 132 11.20 14.68 -3.30
C LEU A 132 12.08 15.95 -3.24
N GLY A 133 12.67 16.25 -2.08
CA GLY A 133 13.55 17.41 -1.90
C GLY A 133 12.84 18.76 -1.91
N VAL A 134 11.52 18.79 -1.77
CA VAL A 134 10.70 20.02 -1.77
C VAL A 134 11.00 20.91 -0.54
N ASP A 135 11.47 20.32 0.56
CA ASP A 135 11.94 21.02 1.74
C ASP A 135 13.21 21.85 1.48
N ARG A 136 14.07 21.40 0.56
CA ARG A 136 15.33 22.07 0.18
C ARG A 136 15.16 22.97 -1.03
N TYR A 137 14.29 22.58 -1.95
CA TYR A 137 14.03 23.23 -3.23
C TYR A 137 12.53 23.45 -3.40
N PRO A 138 11.95 24.50 -2.77
CA PRO A 138 10.51 24.77 -2.78
C PRO A 138 9.90 24.93 -4.18
N GLU A 139 10.71 25.34 -5.16
CA GLU A 139 10.33 25.46 -6.57
C GLU A 139 9.89 24.12 -7.18
N LEU A 140 10.44 23.00 -6.72
CA LEU A 140 10.05 21.66 -7.16
C LEU A 140 8.59 21.32 -6.85
N ARG A 141 7.96 22.06 -5.91
CA ARG A 141 6.55 21.86 -5.61
C ARG A 141 5.66 22.06 -6.84
N GLU A 142 5.92 23.09 -7.62
CA GLU A 142 5.15 23.36 -8.85
C GLU A 142 5.40 22.27 -9.90
N ASP A 143 6.65 21.83 -10.04
CA ASP A 143 7.02 20.78 -11.00
C ASP A 143 6.35 19.44 -10.69
N TYR A 144 6.31 19.06 -9.40
CA TYR A 144 5.70 17.79 -8.99
C TYR A 144 4.18 17.87 -8.84
N PHE A 145 3.65 18.98 -8.34
CA PHE A 145 2.24 19.05 -7.89
C PHE A 145 1.38 20.06 -8.64
N GLY A 146 1.93 20.85 -9.57
CA GLY A 146 1.20 21.89 -10.29
C GLY A 146 0.02 21.40 -11.12
N ASN A 147 0.02 20.12 -11.51
CA ASN A 147 -1.07 19.49 -12.24
C ASN A 147 -2.17 18.89 -11.34
N TYR A 148 -1.94 18.78 -10.03
CA TYR A 148 -2.95 18.28 -9.11
C TYR A 148 -4.01 19.35 -8.81
N ARG A 149 -5.22 18.91 -8.50
CA ARG A 149 -6.40 19.75 -8.24
C ARG A 149 -7.01 19.49 -6.88
N GLN A 150 -6.80 18.29 -6.33
CA GLN A 150 -7.28 17.90 -5.02
C GLN A 150 -6.40 16.82 -4.38
N VAL A 151 -6.45 16.76 -3.06
CA VAL A 151 -5.97 15.62 -2.28
C VAL A 151 -7.18 14.81 -1.86
N VAL A 152 -7.17 13.50 -2.08
CA VAL A 152 -8.19 12.59 -1.56
C VAL A 152 -7.54 11.67 -0.53
N TRP A 153 -7.99 11.78 0.73
CA TRP A 153 -7.59 10.88 1.77
C TRP A 153 -8.58 9.72 1.87
N LEU A 154 -8.10 8.51 1.60
CA LEU A 154 -8.81 7.25 1.83
C LEU A 154 -8.68 6.90 3.32
N ALA A 155 -9.62 7.39 4.12
CA ALA A 155 -9.59 7.30 5.58
C ALA A 155 -10.03 5.92 6.05
N GLY A 156 -9.17 5.20 6.77
CA GLY A 156 -9.48 3.90 7.36
C GLY A 156 -10.56 4.00 8.44
N SER A 157 -11.43 2.99 8.53
CA SER A 157 -12.57 2.97 9.45
C SER A 157 -12.27 2.30 10.80
N SER A 158 -11.09 1.70 10.97
CA SER A 158 -10.79 0.82 12.10
C SER A 158 -9.97 1.44 13.22
N VAL A 159 -9.72 2.73 13.17
CA VAL A 159 -8.98 3.46 14.21
C VAL A 159 -9.93 4.05 15.25
N ASP A 160 -9.45 4.22 16.51
CA ASP A 160 -10.16 4.94 17.54
C ASP A 160 -10.32 6.42 17.19
N GLU A 161 -11.20 7.12 17.94
CA GLU A 161 -11.53 8.52 17.63
C GLU A 161 -10.33 9.45 17.74
N ALA A 162 -9.47 9.29 18.75
CA ALA A 162 -8.28 10.12 18.93
C ALA A 162 -7.30 9.96 17.75
N THR A 163 -7.04 8.73 17.34
CA THR A 163 -6.22 8.43 16.14
C THR A 163 -6.83 9.00 14.87
N ARG A 164 -8.17 8.98 14.74
CA ARG A 164 -8.87 9.57 13.60
C ARG A 164 -8.71 11.08 13.54
N GLU A 165 -8.81 11.77 14.70
CA GLU A 165 -8.60 13.23 14.78
C GLU A 165 -7.15 13.60 14.42
N GLU A 166 -6.15 12.85 14.91
CA GLU A 166 -4.74 13.04 14.55
C GLU A 166 -4.50 12.84 13.03
N LEU A 167 -5.08 11.79 12.44
CA LEU A 167 -4.99 11.54 11.00
C LEU A 167 -5.66 12.65 10.18
N ALA A 168 -6.82 13.13 10.63
CA ALA A 168 -7.52 14.21 9.95
C ALA A 168 -6.71 15.51 9.99
N ALA A 169 -6.11 15.85 11.13
CA ALA A 169 -5.21 16.99 11.25
C ALA A 169 -4.01 16.86 10.29
N ALA A 170 -3.35 15.71 10.29
CA ALA A 170 -2.22 15.44 9.39
C ALA A 170 -2.62 15.45 7.91
N ALA A 171 -3.82 14.97 7.54
CA ALA A 171 -4.33 15.05 6.18
C ALA A 171 -4.58 16.50 5.73
N HIS A 172 -5.10 17.35 6.62
CA HIS A 172 -5.25 18.78 6.37
C HIS A 172 -3.88 19.46 6.19
N GLU A 173 -2.89 19.12 7.02
CA GLU A 173 -1.52 19.65 6.87
C GLU A 173 -0.89 19.22 5.54
N ALA A 174 -1.06 17.95 5.13
CA ALA A 174 -0.58 17.46 3.85
C ALA A 174 -1.21 18.21 2.67
N ALA A 175 -2.52 18.37 2.67
CA ALA A 175 -3.24 19.11 1.63
C ALA A 175 -2.81 20.60 1.58
N ALA A 176 -2.65 21.24 2.75
CA ALA A 176 -2.16 22.61 2.87
C ALA A 176 -0.73 22.76 2.35
N ALA A 177 0.17 21.81 2.62
CA ALA A 177 1.53 21.80 2.11
C ALA A 177 1.57 21.76 0.57
N LEU A 178 0.61 21.10 -0.06
CA LEU A 178 0.44 21.06 -1.51
C LEU A 178 -0.35 22.26 -2.06
N GLY A 179 -1.04 23.01 -1.20
CA GLY A 179 -1.92 24.10 -1.62
C GLY A 179 -3.20 23.61 -2.30
N LEU A 180 -3.67 22.41 -1.95
CA LEU A 180 -4.80 21.74 -2.59
C LEU A 180 -5.97 21.55 -1.60
N PRO A 181 -7.23 21.52 -2.07
CA PRO A 181 -8.37 21.14 -1.26
C PRO A 181 -8.28 19.66 -0.84
N LEU A 182 -8.73 19.35 0.39
CA LEU A 182 -8.84 18.00 0.91
C LEU A 182 -10.26 17.46 0.73
N VAL A 183 -10.34 16.24 0.19
CA VAL A 183 -11.55 15.42 0.18
C VAL A 183 -11.28 14.17 1.04
N ILE A 184 -12.18 13.89 1.98
CA ILE A 184 -12.07 12.70 2.85
C ILE A 184 -13.04 11.65 2.33
N ARG A 185 -12.53 10.44 2.02
CA ARG A 185 -13.33 9.27 1.64
C ARG A 185 -13.13 8.16 2.66
N PRO A 186 -14.12 7.86 3.49
CA PRO A 186 -14.04 6.72 4.40
C PRO A 186 -13.93 5.41 3.61
N VAL A 187 -12.95 4.56 3.98
CA VAL A 187 -12.77 3.21 3.43
C VAL A 187 -12.60 2.22 4.57
N GLY A 188 -13.10 0.99 4.35
CA GLY A 188 -12.90 -0.12 5.29
C GLY A 188 -11.70 -0.97 4.95
N ARG A 189 -11.26 -1.82 5.90
CA ARG A 189 -10.25 -2.86 5.66
C ARG A 189 -10.81 -4.17 5.11
N ASP A 190 -12.15 -4.31 5.07
CA ASP A 190 -12.80 -5.58 4.72
C ASP A 190 -12.43 -6.04 3.33
N ARG A 191 -12.33 -5.10 2.37
CA ARG A 191 -11.90 -5.43 1.02
C ARG A 191 -10.47 -5.95 1.00
N LEU A 192 -9.52 -5.25 1.62
CA LEU A 192 -8.13 -5.71 1.75
C LEU A 192 -8.09 -7.11 2.38
N GLY A 193 -8.85 -7.33 3.45
CA GLY A 193 -8.95 -8.62 4.11
C GLY A 193 -9.46 -9.72 3.18
N ALA A 194 -10.51 -9.46 2.42
CA ALA A 194 -11.08 -10.43 1.47
C ALA A 194 -10.11 -10.77 0.32
N GLU A 195 -9.40 -9.77 -0.22
CA GLU A 195 -8.39 -9.98 -1.27
C GLU A 195 -7.22 -10.83 -0.76
N VAL A 196 -6.76 -10.57 0.47
CA VAL A 196 -5.69 -11.37 1.09
C VAL A 196 -6.16 -12.80 1.38
N GLU A 197 -7.37 -13.01 1.89
CA GLU A 197 -7.92 -14.34 2.11
C GLU A 197 -8.04 -15.14 0.82
N ALA A 198 -8.50 -14.52 -0.24
CA ALA A 198 -8.56 -15.17 -1.56
C ALA A 198 -7.14 -15.56 -2.04
N LEU A 199 -6.16 -14.66 -1.89
CA LEU A 199 -4.77 -14.92 -2.24
C LEU A 199 -4.18 -16.08 -1.43
N LEU A 200 -4.37 -16.10 -0.10
CA LEU A 200 -3.87 -17.16 0.78
C LEU A 200 -4.53 -18.52 0.48
N ALA A 201 -5.83 -18.53 0.21
CA ALA A 201 -6.55 -19.75 -0.18
C ALA A 201 -6.05 -20.33 -1.50
N ASP A 202 -5.77 -19.49 -2.48
CA ASP A 202 -5.22 -19.90 -3.79
C ASP A 202 -3.78 -20.39 -3.69
N SER A 203 -2.97 -19.80 -2.81
CA SER A 203 -1.57 -20.18 -2.59
C SER A 203 -1.44 -21.49 -1.78
N SER A 204 -2.51 -21.97 -1.18
CA SER A 204 -2.55 -23.21 -0.37
C SER A 204 -2.91 -24.46 -1.19
N ARG A 205 -3.24 -24.31 -2.46
CA ARG A 205 -3.63 -25.41 -3.38
C ARG A 205 -2.44 -25.91 -4.15
#